data_fe88ae69abc6fccd2abf6555a07de7e7
#
_entry.id   fe88ae69abc6fccd2abf6555a07de7e7
#
_cell.length_a   1.000
_cell.length_b   1.000
_cell.length_c   1.000
_cell.angle_alpha   90.00
_cell.angle_beta   90.00
_cell.angle_gamma   90.00
#
_symmetry.space_group_name_H-M   'P 1'
#
loop_
_entity.id
_entity.type
_entity.pdbx_description
1 polymer ?
#
loop_
_entity_poly.entity_id
_entity_poly.type
_entity_poly.pdbx_seq_one_letter_code
_entity_poly.pdbx_strand_id
1 'polypeptide(L)'
;NINFEGIDKLKSKTLEKAMKNTKRKKFYRLFKRSKYVPDDFKEDLASIVDKYKENGYRDARIISDTILNNSMQNIDVSISLTEGAKYTFGKIDYLGNSIYTDQQLNQILKIKEGDTYNGVELEKRIADRADPDADDLSNLYQNNGYLFSSITPVEVNADGNIIDLEIRINEGKPAYFNKISVIGNNKTNDHVIYREIRTRPGQLYSKANVFRSLRELGQLGFFD
;
A
#
# COMPACT_ATOMS: atom_id res chain seq x y z
N ASN A 1 15.96 -10.24 23.17
CA ASN A 1 14.53 -10.51 23.27
C ASN A 1 13.74 -9.37 22.68
N ILE A 2 12.41 -9.58 22.44
CA ILE A 2 11.46 -8.54 22.05
C ILE A 2 10.30 -8.58 23.05
N ASN A 3 10.07 -7.48 23.71
CA ASN A 3 9.01 -7.33 24.71
C ASN A 3 8.01 -6.25 24.24
N PHE A 4 6.73 -6.49 24.48
CA PHE A 4 5.68 -5.53 24.18
C PHE A 4 4.96 -5.15 25.47
N GLU A 5 4.73 -3.84 25.65
CA GLU A 5 4.02 -3.25 26.77
C GLU A 5 2.80 -2.49 26.28
N GLY A 6 1.71 -2.48 27.05
CA GLY A 6 0.46 -1.82 26.69
C GLY A 6 -0.39 -2.59 25.68
N ILE A 7 -0.15 -3.91 25.50
CA ILE A 7 -0.92 -4.79 24.62
C ILE A 7 -1.99 -5.58 25.41
N ASP A 8 -3.21 -5.53 24.93
CA ASP A 8 -4.36 -6.27 25.50
C ASP A 8 -5.18 -6.93 24.38
N LYS A 9 -5.33 -6.28 23.24
CA LYS A 9 -6.19 -6.70 22.12
C LYS A 9 -5.49 -7.67 21.17
N LEU A 10 -4.23 -7.42 20.85
CA LEU A 10 -3.44 -8.29 19.98
C LEU A 10 -2.37 -9.04 20.78
N LYS A 11 -2.14 -10.30 20.42
CA LYS A 11 -1.14 -11.14 21.08
C LYS A 11 0.28 -10.76 20.61
N SER A 12 1.28 -10.75 21.51
CA SER A 12 2.70 -10.51 21.19
C SER A 12 3.18 -11.33 19.99
N LYS A 13 2.75 -12.59 19.86
CA LYS A 13 3.12 -13.47 18.74
C LYS A 13 2.60 -12.94 17.38
N THR A 14 1.46 -12.25 17.36
CA THR A 14 0.91 -11.62 16.15
C THR A 14 1.78 -10.44 15.74
N LEU A 15 2.16 -9.61 16.70
CA LEU A 15 3.03 -8.46 16.48
C LEU A 15 4.45 -8.89 16.04
N GLU A 16 5.03 -9.91 16.67
CA GLU A 16 6.31 -10.48 16.24
C GLU A 16 6.28 -11.04 14.81
N LYS A 17 5.12 -11.56 14.36
CA LYS A 17 4.96 -12.01 12.98
C LYS A 17 4.88 -10.85 11.99
N ALA A 18 4.27 -9.73 12.39
CA ALA A 18 4.18 -8.52 11.58
C ALA A 18 5.56 -7.91 11.33
N MET A 19 6.45 -7.94 12.32
CA MET A 19 7.86 -7.55 12.16
C MET A 19 8.55 -8.49 11.16
N LYS A 20 9.00 -7.98 10.02
CA LYS A 20 9.61 -8.80 8.96
C LYS A 20 11.11 -8.98 9.15
N ASN A 21 11.79 -7.96 9.62
CA ASN A 21 13.24 -7.82 9.65
C ASN A 21 13.82 -8.22 10.99
N THR A 22 13.31 -7.69 12.11
CA THR A 22 13.78 -7.96 13.46
C THR A 22 13.09 -9.20 14.04
N LYS A 23 13.85 -10.27 14.27
CA LYS A 23 13.32 -11.54 14.75
C LYS A 23 14.02 -11.99 16.03
N ARG A 24 13.28 -12.62 16.95
CA ARG A 24 13.88 -13.32 18.08
C ARG A 24 14.85 -14.37 17.60
N LYS A 25 16.00 -14.49 18.27
CA LYS A 25 16.95 -15.59 18.07
C LYS A 25 16.28 -16.89 18.52
N LYS A 26 16.09 -17.84 17.59
CA LYS A 26 15.53 -19.17 17.89
C LYS A 26 16.59 -20.22 17.69
N PHE A 27 16.67 -21.20 18.60
CA PHE A 27 17.68 -22.27 18.63
C PHE A 27 17.79 -23.04 17.29
N TYR A 28 16.71 -23.23 16.58
CA TYR A 28 16.70 -23.97 15.29
C TYR A 28 17.03 -23.11 14.05
N ARG A 29 17.34 -21.82 14.23
CA ARG A 29 17.77 -20.93 13.14
C ARG A 29 19.28 -20.72 13.12
N LEU A 30 20.05 -21.82 13.09
CA LEU A 30 21.51 -21.82 13.19
C LEU A 30 22.22 -21.04 12.07
N PHE A 31 21.59 -20.86 10.90
CA PHE A 31 22.20 -20.25 9.71
C PHE A 31 21.70 -18.84 9.36
N LYS A 32 20.72 -18.28 10.08
CA LYS A 32 20.28 -16.88 9.90
C LYS A 32 20.76 -16.02 11.06
N ARG A 33 21.73 -15.14 10.78
CA ARG A 33 22.17 -14.12 11.75
C ARG A 33 21.00 -13.16 11.97
N SER A 34 20.47 -13.10 13.19
CA SER A 34 19.56 -12.06 13.65
C SER A 34 20.41 -10.84 14.00
N LYS A 35 20.65 -9.95 13.03
CA LYS A 35 21.36 -8.69 13.22
C LYS A 35 20.31 -7.58 13.37
N TYR A 36 20.51 -6.74 14.35
CA TYR A 36 19.71 -5.52 14.48
C TYR A 36 20.23 -4.47 13.49
N VAL A 37 19.32 -3.93 12.66
CA VAL A 37 19.55 -2.83 11.73
C VAL A 37 18.53 -1.74 12.07
N PRO A 38 18.95 -0.51 12.43
CA PRO A 38 18.02 0.53 12.88
C PRO A 38 16.93 0.90 11.89
N ASP A 39 17.25 0.95 10.59
CA ASP A 39 16.27 1.29 9.56
C ASP A 39 15.25 0.18 9.35
N ASP A 40 15.70 -1.08 9.32
CA ASP A 40 14.82 -2.26 9.28
C ASP A 40 13.88 -2.30 10.49
N PHE A 41 14.36 -1.86 11.66
CA PHE A 41 13.54 -1.83 12.87
C PHE A 41 12.45 -0.75 12.80
N LYS A 42 12.71 0.41 12.18
CA LYS A 42 11.67 1.42 11.95
C LYS A 42 10.55 0.91 11.05
N GLU A 43 10.90 0.15 10.00
CA GLU A 43 9.91 -0.52 9.16
C GLU A 43 9.08 -1.54 9.94
N ASP A 44 9.72 -2.28 10.84
CA ASP A 44 9.03 -3.24 11.71
C ASP A 44 8.06 -2.54 12.67
N LEU A 45 8.43 -1.38 13.24
CA LEU A 45 7.52 -0.58 14.07
C LEU A 45 6.30 -0.09 13.27
N ALA A 46 6.50 0.39 12.05
CA ALA A 46 5.41 0.74 11.14
C ALA A 46 4.50 -0.47 10.86
N SER A 47 5.09 -1.65 10.60
CA SER A 47 4.35 -2.89 10.35
C SER A 47 3.52 -3.34 11.57
N ILE A 48 3.97 -3.05 12.79
CA ILE A 48 3.17 -3.28 14.01
C ILE A 48 1.94 -2.38 14.03
N VAL A 49 2.10 -1.09 13.77
CA VAL A 49 0.98 -0.12 13.73
C VAL A 49 -0.01 -0.51 12.63
N ASP A 50 0.49 -0.87 11.44
CA ASP A 50 -0.35 -1.33 10.35
C ASP A 50 -1.14 -2.59 10.74
N LYS A 51 -0.51 -3.51 11.51
CA LYS A 51 -1.21 -4.69 12.01
C LYS A 51 -2.37 -4.36 12.93
N TYR A 52 -2.26 -3.32 13.74
CA TYR A 52 -3.37 -2.80 14.54
C TYR A 52 -4.45 -2.16 13.64
N LYS A 53 -4.07 -1.32 12.69
CA LYS A 53 -5.00 -0.69 11.73
C LYS A 53 -5.77 -1.72 10.91
N GLU A 54 -5.12 -2.81 10.48
CA GLU A 54 -5.78 -3.95 9.80
C GLU A 54 -6.87 -4.60 10.64
N ASN A 55 -6.80 -4.48 11.95
CA ASN A 55 -7.74 -5.09 12.90
C ASN A 55 -8.74 -4.09 13.51
N GLY A 56 -8.80 -2.88 12.99
CA GLY A 56 -9.76 -1.84 13.39
C GLY A 56 -9.24 -0.86 14.43
N TYR A 57 -8.01 -0.97 14.86
CA TYR A 57 -7.44 -0.09 15.89
C TYR A 57 -6.73 1.11 15.22
N ARG A 58 -7.53 2.05 14.71
CA ARG A 58 -7.07 3.24 13.98
C ARG A 58 -6.06 4.08 14.76
N ASP A 59 -6.28 4.25 16.06
CA ASP A 59 -5.52 5.15 16.92
C ASP A 59 -4.31 4.48 17.56
N ALA A 60 -4.02 3.22 17.17
CA ALA A 60 -2.86 2.51 17.66
C ALA A 60 -1.56 3.23 17.28
N ARG A 61 -0.69 3.42 18.26
CA ARG A 61 0.59 4.08 18.05
C ARG A 61 1.66 3.57 19.01
N ILE A 62 2.88 3.60 18.56
CA ILE A 62 4.05 3.38 19.42
C ILE A 62 4.24 4.62 20.30
N ILE A 63 4.37 4.40 21.62
CA ILE A 63 4.67 5.45 22.60
C ILE A 63 6.18 5.62 22.73
N SER A 64 6.89 4.50 22.86
CA SER A 64 8.34 4.48 22.96
C SER A 64 8.90 3.13 22.54
N ASP A 65 10.12 3.13 22.09
CA ASP A 65 10.94 1.94 21.90
C ASP A 65 12.27 2.10 22.64
N THR A 66 12.73 1.03 23.26
CA THR A 66 13.99 1.01 24.00
C THR A 66 14.81 -0.18 23.57
N ILE A 67 16.08 0.07 23.29
CA ILE A 67 17.05 -0.94 22.84
C ILE A 67 18.18 -0.99 23.86
N LEU A 68 18.30 -2.13 24.52
CA LEU A 68 19.33 -2.37 25.53
C LEU A 68 20.30 -3.45 25.04
N ASN A 69 21.60 -3.13 25.09
CA ASN A 69 22.62 -4.12 24.89
C ASN A 69 22.81 -4.90 26.20
N ASN A 70 22.65 -6.21 26.18
CA ASN A 70 22.95 -7.01 27.32
C ASN A 70 24.39 -7.59 27.22
N SER A 71 24.96 -8.03 28.38
CA SER A 71 26.34 -8.48 28.53
C SER A 71 26.74 -9.68 27.66
N MET A 72 25.80 -10.31 26.95
CA MET A 72 26.02 -11.49 26.10
C MET A 72 26.01 -11.17 24.60
N GLN A 73 26.30 -9.92 24.21
CA GLN A 73 26.20 -9.47 22.80
C GLN A 73 24.81 -9.66 22.18
N ASN A 74 23.77 -9.69 23.00
CA ASN A 74 22.39 -9.74 22.59
C ASN A 74 21.74 -8.38 22.84
N ILE A 75 20.67 -8.12 22.09
CA ILE A 75 19.87 -6.92 22.21
C ILE A 75 18.50 -7.31 22.77
N ASP A 76 18.06 -6.58 23.77
CA ASP A 76 16.71 -6.61 24.28
C ASP A 76 15.98 -5.36 23.78
N VAL A 77 14.85 -5.58 23.12
CA VAL A 77 14.00 -4.53 22.56
C VAL A 77 12.70 -4.51 23.34
N SER A 78 12.35 -3.37 23.91
CA SER A 78 11.04 -3.13 24.53
C SER A 78 10.28 -2.11 23.72
N ILE A 79 9.05 -2.43 23.33
CA ILE A 79 8.17 -1.60 22.53
C ILE A 79 6.92 -1.33 23.37
N SER A 80 6.73 -0.07 23.74
CA SER A 80 5.54 0.38 24.45
C SER A 80 4.58 1.03 23.46
N LEU A 81 3.30 0.66 23.51
CA LEU A 81 2.29 1.15 22.58
C LEU A 81 0.93 1.35 23.27
N THR A 82 0.08 2.13 22.62
CA THR A 82 -1.35 2.21 22.97
C THR A 82 -2.17 1.69 21.80
N GLU A 83 -3.20 0.90 22.11
CA GLU A 83 -3.99 0.21 21.09
C GLU A 83 -5.17 1.05 20.60
N GLY A 84 -5.72 1.91 21.47
CA GLY A 84 -6.92 2.70 21.18
C GLY A 84 -8.21 1.88 21.15
N ALA A 85 -9.27 2.49 20.64
CA ALA A 85 -10.57 1.84 20.44
C ALA A 85 -10.61 1.07 19.10
N LYS A 86 -11.52 0.12 19.01
CA LYS A 86 -11.80 -0.58 17.75
C LYS A 86 -12.90 0.15 16.99
N TYR A 87 -12.65 0.47 15.73
CA TYR A 87 -13.55 1.20 14.85
C TYR A 87 -14.17 0.30 13.77
N THR A 88 -15.30 0.74 13.25
CA THR A 88 -15.97 0.19 12.06
C THR A 88 -16.18 1.28 11.02
N PHE A 89 -16.29 0.89 9.77
CA PHE A 89 -16.70 1.81 8.71
C PHE A 89 -18.17 2.18 8.88
N GLY A 90 -18.47 3.47 8.84
CA GLY A 90 -19.81 4.03 8.73
C GLY A 90 -20.17 4.25 7.27
N LYS A 91 -20.89 5.35 7.01
CA LYS A 91 -21.29 5.75 5.67
C LYS A 91 -20.08 6.09 4.81
N ILE A 92 -20.14 5.69 3.52
CA ILE A 92 -19.12 6.00 2.53
C ILE A 92 -19.79 6.75 1.39
N ASP A 93 -19.47 8.04 1.27
CA ASP A 93 -19.95 8.91 0.22
C ASP A 93 -18.84 9.22 -0.79
N TYR A 94 -19.20 9.49 -2.04
CA TYR A 94 -18.29 9.90 -3.10
C TYR A 94 -18.58 11.33 -3.53
N LEU A 95 -17.54 12.12 -3.76
CA LEU A 95 -17.64 13.49 -4.20
C LEU A 95 -16.71 13.75 -5.40
N GLY A 96 -17.28 14.27 -6.49
CA GLY A 96 -16.53 14.63 -7.70
C GLY A 96 -16.42 13.52 -8.75
N ASN A 97 -17.13 12.41 -8.58
CA ASN A 97 -17.18 11.27 -9.49
C ASN A 97 -18.27 11.50 -10.57
N SER A 98 -17.91 12.16 -11.67
CA SER A 98 -18.85 12.36 -12.80
C SER A 98 -18.79 11.23 -13.85
N ILE A 99 -17.69 10.49 -13.90
CA ILE A 99 -17.41 9.43 -14.89
C ILE A 99 -17.96 8.08 -14.43
N TYR A 100 -17.80 7.75 -13.15
CA TYR A 100 -18.27 6.50 -12.56
C TYR A 100 -19.33 6.74 -11.51
N THR A 101 -20.33 5.88 -11.49
CA THR A 101 -21.36 5.90 -10.44
C THR A 101 -20.83 5.37 -9.12
N ASP A 102 -21.45 5.77 -8.00
CA ASP A 102 -21.10 5.26 -6.66
C ASP A 102 -21.16 3.73 -6.61
N GLN A 103 -22.13 3.13 -7.32
CA GLN A 103 -22.23 1.67 -7.39
C GLN A 103 -21.00 1.02 -8.05
N GLN A 104 -20.47 1.61 -9.13
CA GLN A 104 -19.26 1.12 -9.79
C GLN A 104 -18.04 1.30 -8.92
N LEU A 105 -17.91 2.44 -8.25
CA LEU A 105 -16.80 2.70 -7.31
C LEU A 105 -16.83 1.73 -6.12
N ASN A 106 -18.02 1.46 -5.57
CA ASN A 106 -18.21 0.49 -4.48
C ASN A 106 -17.80 -0.94 -4.88
N GLN A 107 -17.97 -1.33 -6.15
CA GLN A 107 -17.52 -2.65 -6.64
C GLN A 107 -15.99 -2.81 -6.59
N ILE A 108 -15.26 -1.71 -6.76
CA ILE A 108 -13.80 -1.68 -6.68
C ILE A 108 -13.33 -1.50 -5.22
N LEU A 109 -13.96 -0.59 -4.48
CA LEU A 109 -13.61 -0.30 -3.09
C LEU A 109 -13.78 -1.54 -2.20
N LYS A 110 -14.84 -2.32 -2.38
CA LYS A 110 -15.15 -3.57 -1.67
C LYS A 110 -15.21 -3.42 -0.14
N ILE A 111 -15.46 -2.23 0.35
CA ILE A 111 -15.64 -1.91 1.77
C ILE A 111 -17.11 -1.52 1.97
N LYS A 112 -17.72 -1.99 3.04
CA LYS A 112 -19.13 -1.75 3.36
C LYS A 112 -19.28 -1.11 4.72
N GLU A 113 -20.38 -0.39 4.90
CA GLU A 113 -20.83 0.06 6.20
C GLU A 113 -20.95 -1.11 7.17
N GLY A 114 -20.44 -0.95 8.40
CA GLY A 114 -20.37 -1.98 9.44
C GLY A 114 -19.14 -2.90 9.38
N ASP A 115 -18.38 -2.90 8.30
CA ASP A 115 -17.12 -3.65 8.27
C ASP A 115 -16.14 -3.11 9.32
N THR A 116 -15.28 -3.98 9.85
CA THR A 116 -14.18 -3.52 10.72
C THR A 116 -13.30 -2.53 9.96
N TYR A 117 -13.06 -1.36 10.55
CA TYR A 117 -12.19 -0.36 9.95
C TYR A 117 -10.80 -0.93 9.68
N ASN A 118 -10.38 -0.89 8.43
CA ASN A 118 -9.06 -1.34 8.00
C ASN A 118 -8.44 -0.26 7.11
N GLY A 119 -7.68 0.65 7.74
CA GLY A 119 -7.03 1.75 7.04
C GLY A 119 -6.01 1.30 5.99
N VAL A 120 -5.34 0.18 6.21
CA VAL A 120 -4.38 -0.38 5.26
C VAL A 120 -5.09 -0.91 4.00
N GLU A 121 -6.21 -1.61 4.18
CA GLU A 121 -7.02 -2.07 3.04
C GLU A 121 -7.66 -0.90 2.30
N LEU A 122 -8.16 0.12 3.02
CA LEU A 122 -8.70 1.34 2.42
C LEU A 122 -7.67 1.99 1.50
N GLU A 123 -6.44 2.21 1.99
CA GLU A 123 -5.37 2.80 1.17
C GLU A 123 -5.08 1.97 -0.08
N LYS A 124 -5.03 0.65 0.03
CA LYS A 124 -4.85 -0.25 -1.13
C LYS A 124 -6.00 -0.19 -2.11
N ARG A 125 -7.25 -0.11 -1.64
CA ARG A 125 -8.42 0.02 -2.51
C ARG A 125 -8.50 1.38 -3.20
N ILE A 126 -7.91 2.40 -2.61
CA ILE A 126 -7.76 3.72 -3.25
C ILE A 126 -6.63 3.68 -4.29
N ALA A 127 -5.43 3.23 -3.89
CA ALA A 127 -4.26 3.14 -4.76
C ALA A 127 -3.21 2.17 -4.19
N ASP A 128 -3.13 0.96 -4.69
CA ASP A 128 -2.08 0.02 -4.29
C ASP A 128 -0.77 0.36 -5.02
N ARG A 129 0.16 0.97 -4.28
CA ARG A 129 1.47 1.35 -4.82
C ARG A 129 2.41 0.17 -5.04
N ALA A 130 2.13 -0.96 -4.40
CA ALA A 130 2.97 -2.16 -4.50
C ALA A 130 2.63 -3.00 -5.73
N ASP A 131 1.39 -2.93 -6.20
CA ASP A 131 0.91 -3.67 -7.37
C ASP A 131 0.37 -2.72 -8.45
N PRO A 132 1.12 -2.49 -9.55
CA PRO A 132 0.66 -1.65 -10.66
C PRO A 132 -0.61 -2.15 -11.36
N ASP A 133 -0.91 -3.43 -11.24
CA ASP A 133 -2.08 -4.07 -11.85
C ASP A 133 -3.24 -4.27 -10.85
N ALA A 134 -3.14 -3.71 -9.64
CA ALA A 134 -4.17 -3.83 -8.61
C ALA A 134 -5.54 -3.35 -9.09
N ASP A 135 -6.57 -4.01 -8.57
CA ASP A 135 -7.98 -3.61 -8.75
C ASP A 135 -8.32 -2.54 -7.70
N ASP A 136 -7.92 -1.31 -7.97
CA ASP A 136 -8.11 -0.14 -7.11
C ASP A 136 -8.72 1.05 -7.87
N LEU A 137 -9.21 2.05 -7.13
CA LEU A 137 -9.89 3.21 -7.72
C LEU A 137 -8.96 4.04 -8.60
N SER A 138 -7.70 4.24 -8.23
CA SER A 138 -6.74 5.00 -9.03
C SER A 138 -6.46 4.31 -10.36
N ASN A 139 -6.28 2.99 -10.35
CA ASN A 139 -6.08 2.22 -11.58
C ASN A 139 -7.34 2.22 -12.47
N LEU A 140 -8.55 2.18 -11.88
CA LEU A 140 -9.78 2.32 -12.64
C LEU A 140 -9.78 3.62 -13.48
N TYR A 141 -9.44 4.75 -12.88
CA TYR A 141 -9.36 6.03 -13.59
C TYR A 141 -8.19 6.08 -14.57
N GLN A 142 -6.98 5.71 -14.13
CA GLN A 142 -5.77 5.80 -14.94
C GLN A 142 -5.76 4.85 -16.13
N ASN A 143 -6.42 3.71 -16.04
CA ASN A 143 -6.57 2.78 -17.17
C ASN A 143 -7.57 3.26 -18.22
N ASN A 144 -8.40 4.22 -17.86
CA ASN A 144 -9.43 4.80 -18.74
C ASN A 144 -9.14 6.26 -19.11
N GLY A 145 -7.89 6.67 -19.13
CA GLY A 145 -7.44 7.95 -19.65
C GLY A 145 -7.22 9.05 -18.62
N TYR A 146 -7.66 8.89 -17.40
CA TYR A 146 -7.60 9.95 -16.40
C TYR A 146 -6.27 9.89 -15.62
N LEU A 147 -5.16 10.09 -16.34
CA LEU A 147 -3.78 10.08 -15.81
C LEU A 147 -3.61 11.01 -14.59
N PHE A 148 -4.27 12.15 -14.60
CA PHE A 148 -4.13 13.19 -13.58
C PHE A 148 -5.21 13.11 -12.50
N SER A 149 -5.97 12.03 -12.46
CA SER A 149 -6.96 11.82 -11.40
C SER A 149 -6.26 11.72 -10.02
N SER A 150 -6.93 12.25 -9.01
CA SER A 150 -6.52 12.09 -7.62
C SER A 150 -7.71 11.70 -6.77
N ILE A 151 -7.51 10.74 -5.88
CA ILE A 151 -8.56 10.17 -5.03
C ILE A 151 -8.05 10.23 -3.59
N THR A 152 -8.83 10.87 -2.73
CA THR A 152 -8.42 11.10 -1.33
C THR A 152 -9.58 10.71 -0.41
N PRO A 153 -9.41 9.69 0.44
CA PRO A 153 -10.38 9.39 1.48
C PRO A 153 -10.26 10.43 2.61
N VAL A 154 -11.39 10.96 3.04
CA VAL A 154 -11.48 11.93 4.13
C VAL A 154 -12.44 11.38 5.17
N GLU A 155 -11.98 11.27 6.41
CA GLU A 155 -12.86 10.96 7.53
C GLU A 155 -13.65 12.21 7.90
N VAL A 156 -14.96 12.15 7.73
CA VAL A 156 -15.86 13.30 7.95
C VAL A 156 -16.53 13.26 9.32
N ASN A 157 -16.63 12.07 9.90
CA ASN A 157 -17.17 11.87 11.24
C ASN A 157 -16.50 10.64 11.89
N ALA A 158 -16.38 10.64 13.23
CA ALA A 158 -15.84 9.53 14.00
C ALA A 158 -16.56 9.46 15.37
N ASP A 159 -17.87 9.24 15.36
CA ASP A 159 -18.69 9.15 16.57
C ASP A 159 -18.98 7.70 16.93
N GLY A 160 -18.94 7.39 18.22
CA GLY A 160 -19.24 6.05 18.74
C GLY A 160 -18.39 4.92 18.15
N ASN A 161 -17.14 5.20 17.78
CA ASN A 161 -16.22 4.28 17.09
C ASN A 161 -16.68 3.88 15.68
N ILE A 162 -17.51 4.68 15.03
CA ILE A 162 -17.93 4.54 13.64
C ILE A 162 -17.28 5.68 12.85
N ILE A 163 -16.63 5.36 11.75
CA ILE A 163 -15.93 6.33 10.89
C ILE A 163 -16.67 6.46 9.58
N ASP A 164 -17.27 7.64 9.37
CA ASP A 164 -17.86 8.00 8.09
C ASP A 164 -16.79 8.58 7.16
N LEU A 165 -16.81 8.15 5.91
CA LEU A 165 -15.83 8.53 4.90
C LEU A 165 -16.48 9.31 3.75
N GLU A 166 -15.77 10.31 3.27
CA GLU A 166 -16.02 10.96 2.00
C GLU A 166 -14.82 10.72 1.05
N ILE A 167 -15.04 9.98 0.00
CA ILE A 167 -14.02 9.72 -1.03
C ILE A 167 -14.05 10.88 -2.03
N ARG A 168 -13.11 11.81 -1.90
CA ARG A 168 -12.98 12.98 -2.77
C ARG A 168 -12.19 12.63 -4.01
N ILE A 169 -12.82 12.82 -5.18
CA ILE A 169 -12.28 12.48 -6.48
C ILE A 169 -12.13 13.73 -7.31
N ASN A 170 -10.91 13.98 -7.77
CA ASN A 170 -10.63 14.93 -8.83
C ASN A 170 -10.26 14.13 -10.07
N GLU A 171 -11.17 14.03 -11.03
CA GLU A 171 -11.01 13.20 -12.23
C GLU A 171 -9.97 13.76 -13.20
N GLY A 172 -9.83 15.09 -13.24
CA GLY A 172 -8.99 15.78 -14.22
C GLY A 172 -9.53 15.67 -15.64
N LYS A 173 -8.65 15.90 -16.62
CA LYS A 173 -8.98 15.77 -18.05
C LYS A 173 -8.42 14.47 -18.62
N PRO A 174 -9.09 13.84 -19.61
CA PRO A 174 -8.53 12.67 -20.27
C PRO A 174 -7.23 13.02 -21.00
N ALA A 175 -6.26 12.15 -20.87
CA ALA A 175 -4.94 12.24 -21.49
C ALA A 175 -4.83 11.26 -22.67
N TYR A 176 -4.09 11.64 -23.69
CA TYR A 176 -3.83 10.83 -24.87
C TYR A 176 -2.33 10.73 -25.15
N PHE A 177 -1.89 9.62 -25.69
CA PHE A 177 -0.50 9.49 -26.19
C PHE A 177 -0.33 10.37 -27.43
N ASN A 178 0.56 11.36 -27.36
CA ASN A 178 0.86 12.21 -28.51
C ASN A 178 1.89 11.54 -29.45
N LYS A 179 3.08 11.22 -28.91
CA LYS A 179 4.20 10.64 -29.64
C LYS A 179 4.90 9.59 -28.80
N ILE A 180 5.33 8.53 -29.45
CA ILE A 180 6.22 7.52 -28.85
C ILE A 180 7.51 7.53 -29.64
N SER A 181 8.64 7.67 -28.97
CA SER A 181 9.97 7.67 -29.61
C SER A 181 10.89 6.71 -28.86
N VAL A 182 11.71 6.01 -29.61
CA VAL A 182 12.75 5.13 -29.11
C VAL A 182 14.08 5.86 -29.22
N ILE A 183 14.88 5.82 -28.17
CA ILE A 183 16.20 6.48 -28.10
C ILE A 183 17.17 5.50 -27.47
N GLY A 184 18.42 5.46 -27.99
CA GLY A 184 19.51 4.67 -27.40
C GLY A 184 19.61 3.21 -27.91
N ASN A 185 18.73 2.80 -28.81
CA ASN A 185 18.69 1.44 -29.37
C ASN A 185 19.70 1.18 -30.47
N ASN A 186 20.97 1.47 -30.25
CA ASN A 186 22.05 1.38 -31.30
C ASN A 186 22.25 -0.02 -31.88
N LYS A 187 21.80 -1.07 -31.20
CA LYS A 187 21.97 -2.48 -31.61
C LYS A 187 20.65 -3.15 -31.98
N THR A 188 19.51 -2.54 -31.65
CA THR A 188 18.18 -3.13 -31.85
C THR A 188 17.37 -2.27 -32.81
N ASN A 189 16.77 -2.90 -33.82
CA ASN A 189 15.92 -2.19 -34.78
C ASN A 189 14.65 -1.67 -34.10
N ASP A 190 14.26 -0.43 -34.37
CA ASP A 190 13.03 0.21 -33.86
C ASP A 190 11.79 -0.66 -34.01
N HIS A 191 11.67 -1.37 -35.13
CA HIS A 191 10.54 -2.27 -35.39
C HIS A 191 10.37 -3.35 -34.32
N VAL A 192 11.46 -3.89 -33.77
CA VAL A 192 11.42 -4.89 -32.69
C VAL A 192 10.83 -4.29 -31.43
N ILE A 193 11.21 -3.03 -31.12
CA ILE A 193 10.75 -2.32 -29.95
C ILE A 193 9.27 -1.93 -30.09
N TYR A 194 8.90 -1.31 -31.23
CA TYR A 194 7.52 -0.87 -31.46
C TYR A 194 6.50 -2.03 -31.47
N ARG A 195 6.93 -3.24 -31.80
CA ARG A 195 6.10 -4.43 -31.76
C ARG A 195 5.64 -4.78 -30.35
N GLU A 196 6.48 -4.56 -29.35
CA GLU A 196 6.20 -4.88 -27.94
C GLU A 196 5.48 -3.74 -27.19
N ILE A 197 5.43 -2.55 -27.78
CA ILE A 197 4.72 -1.41 -27.18
C ILE A 197 3.20 -1.52 -27.43
N ARG A 198 2.43 -1.59 -26.37
CA ARG A 198 0.97 -1.72 -26.42
C ARG A 198 0.22 -0.40 -26.57
N THR A 199 0.92 0.72 -26.40
CA THR A 199 0.36 2.07 -26.59
C THR A 199 0.62 2.56 -28.03
N ARG A 200 -0.28 3.43 -28.53
CA ARG A 200 -0.13 4.04 -29.88
C ARG A 200 -0.42 5.55 -29.79
N PRO A 201 0.20 6.39 -30.61
CA PRO A 201 -0.15 7.79 -30.74
C PRO A 201 -1.66 7.97 -31.03
N GLY A 202 -2.28 8.93 -30.38
CA GLY A 202 -3.73 9.22 -30.48
C GLY A 202 -4.62 8.35 -29.61
N GLN A 203 -4.10 7.28 -29.01
CA GLN A 203 -4.88 6.46 -28.07
C GLN A 203 -5.01 7.14 -26.72
N LEU A 204 -6.12 6.83 -26.04
CA LEU A 204 -6.36 7.22 -24.66
C LEU A 204 -5.28 6.60 -23.75
N TYR A 205 -4.82 7.35 -22.77
CA TYR A 205 -3.84 6.85 -21.79
C TYR A 205 -4.38 5.62 -21.05
N SER A 206 -3.51 4.65 -20.82
CA SER A 206 -3.79 3.47 -20.01
C SER A 206 -2.52 3.06 -19.28
N LYS A 207 -2.55 3.16 -17.95
CA LYS A 207 -1.46 2.74 -17.07
C LYS A 207 -1.09 1.28 -17.28
N ALA A 208 -2.10 0.41 -17.35
CA ALA A 208 -1.89 -1.03 -17.58
C ALA A 208 -1.15 -1.31 -18.89
N ASN A 209 -1.48 -0.59 -19.99
CA ASN A 209 -0.80 -0.77 -21.27
C ASN A 209 0.64 -0.26 -21.21
N VAL A 210 0.93 0.80 -20.47
CA VAL A 210 2.30 1.29 -20.25
C VAL A 210 3.14 0.23 -19.50
N PHE A 211 2.62 -0.25 -18.35
CA PHE A 211 3.33 -1.25 -17.56
C PHE A 211 3.48 -2.59 -18.29
N ARG A 212 2.47 -2.99 -19.09
CA ARG A 212 2.58 -4.17 -19.95
C ARG A 212 3.68 -4.01 -20.97
N SER A 213 3.76 -2.85 -21.64
CA SER A 213 4.82 -2.56 -22.61
C SER A 213 6.21 -2.61 -21.96
N LEU A 214 6.35 -2.04 -20.75
CA LEU A 214 7.62 -2.08 -20.01
C LEU A 214 8.03 -3.52 -19.67
N ARG A 215 7.09 -4.36 -19.24
CA ARG A 215 7.38 -5.78 -18.95
C ARG A 215 7.75 -6.56 -20.20
N GLU A 216 7.04 -6.37 -21.30
CA GLU A 216 7.32 -7.02 -22.58
C GLU A 216 8.71 -6.62 -23.13
N LEU A 217 9.05 -5.34 -23.04
CA LEU A 217 10.39 -4.86 -23.41
C LEU A 217 11.47 -5.42 -22.49
N GLY A 218 11.26 -5.45 -21.18
CA GLY A 218 12.20 -6.03 -20.21
C GLY A 218 12.47 -7.53 -20.45
N GLN A 219 11.46 -8.28 -20.93
CA GLN A 219 11.61 -9.70 -21.24
C GLN A 219 12.51 -9.98 -22.48
N LEU A 220 12.71 -9.01 -23.36
CA LEU A 220 13.60 -9.16 -24.49
C LEU A 220 15.09 -9.27 -24.08
N GLY A 221 15.45 -8.80 -22.87
CA GLY A 221 16.82 -8.83 -22.38
C GLY A 221 17.81 -7.95 -23.16
N PHE A 222 17.31 -7.01 -23.94
CA PHE A 222 18.11 -6.08 -24.75
C PHE A 222 18.24 -4.70 -24.12
N PHE A 223 17.49 -4.45 -23.04
CA PHE A 223 17.40 -3.16 -22.36
C PHE A 223 17.65 -3.36 -20.87
N ASP A 224 18.41 -2.44 -20.28
CA ASP A 224 18.71 -2.34 -18.84
C ASP A 224 17.64 -1.50 -18.11
#